data_00c5a80f65609b171e59bb321e1f6fdf
#
_entry.id   00c5a80f65609b171e59bb321e1f6fdf
#
_cell.length_a   1.000
_cell.length_b   1.000
_cell.length_c   1.000
_cell.angle_alpha   90.00
_cell.angle_beta   90.00
_cell.angle_gamma   90.00
#
_symmetry.space_group_name_H-M   'P 1'
#
loop_
_entity.id
_entity.type
_entity.pdbx_description
1 polymer ?
#
loop_
_entity_poly.entity_id
_entity_poly.type
_entity_poly.pdbx_seq_one_letter_code
_entity_poly.pdbx_strand_id
1 'polypeptide(L)'
;MPLFKENEKVFYEQIRNSIKLWQQDYEKIYNLLGDAYRKSDDYFGSVCKPIAKKLHLYDIYGVDSVNGVICGNTILCQYYSPFFSYTGNNGEYIKSMTEIGGRYTRLFNAMSKYHVNTDFKFDVQDYGGFIKSPVGNVYSDRFVLLSILCQINFLLYGVEQWIKDEIPTKLRFGYLLYFSLINVIDQINSKLGITFKIDTSWKSDRFRNAMAHYKLGIVLKENELISCDAMFGLTRKLFGEDYLIVKKSIYKELKGLAKQIGEYLELPQRMVYLQ
;
A
#
# COMPACT_ATOMS: atom_id res chain seq x y z
N MET A 1 -20.50 -14.51 -10.37
CA MET A 1 -19.59 -14.01 -9.33
C MET A 1 -20.23 -14.27 -7.99
N PRO A 2 -19.65 -15.01 -7.06
CA PRO A 2 -20.27 -15.22 -5.76
C PRO A 2 -20.42 -13.87 -5.06
N LEU A 3 -21.56 -13.70 -4.45
CA LEU A 3 -21.97 -12.52 -3.69
C LEU A 3 -20.98 -12.29 -2.55
N PHE A 4 -19.98 -11.42 -2.77
CA PHE A 4 -19.21 -10.88 -1.68
C PHE A 4 -20.15 -10.02 -0.82
N LYS A 5 -20.09 -10.19 0.48
CA LYS A 5 -20.73 -9.23 1.40
C LYS A 5 -20.20 -7.83 1.06
N GLU A 6 -21.02 -6.82 1.20
CA GLU A 6 -20.70 -5.44 0.76
C GLU A 6 -19.35 -4.93 1.32
N ASN A 7 -19.02 -5.32 2.53
CA ASN A 7 -17.73 -5.01 3.17
C ASN A 7 -16.51 -5.67 2.51
N GLU A 8 -16.67 -6.90 1.97
CA GLU A 8 -15.61 -7.58 1.22
C GLU A 8 -15.38 -6.89 -0.13
N LYS A 9 -16.44 -6.38 -0.75
CA LYS A 9 -16.38 -5.62 -2.00
C LYS A 9 -15.59 -4.33 -1.83
N VAL A 10 -15.87 -3.57 -0.78
CA VAL A 10 -15.16 -2.32 -0.46
C VAL A 10 -13.67 -2.58 -0.25
N PHE A 11 -13.32 -3.64 0.49
CA PHE A 11 -11.92 -4.02 0.71
C PHE A 11 -11.18 -4.36 -0.61
N TYR A 12 -11.80 -5.17 -1.47
CA TYR A 12 -11.24 -5.50 -2.78
C TYR A 12 -11.07 -4.27 -3.67
N GLU A 13 -12.00 -3.33 -3.62
CA GLU A 13 -11.92 -2.08 -4.36
C GLU A 13 -10.79 -1.20 -3.85
N GLN A 14 -10.57 -1.13 -2.55
CA GLN A 14 -9.45 -0.39 -1.96
C GLN A 14 -8.10 -0.99 -2.34
N ILE A 15 -7.92 -2.31 -2.22
CA ILE A 15 -6.71 -2.99 -2.69
C ILE A 15 -6.51 -2.76 -4.18
N ARG A 16 -7.56 -2.87 -4.97
CA ARG A 16 -7.49 -2.63 -6.41
C ARG A 16 -7.09 -1.20 -6.74
N ASN A 17 -7.60 -0.23 -6.04
CA ASN A 17 -7.25 1.18 -6.24
C ASN A 17 -5.81 1.47 -5.81
N SER A 18 -5.35 0.88 -4.71
CA SER A 18 -3.96 1.00 -4.29
C SER A 18 -3.00 0.46 -5.35
N ILE A 19 -3.31 -0.70 -5.92
CA ILE A 19 -2.51 -1.29 -7.00
C ILE A 19 -2.54 -0.44 -8.27
N LYS A 20 -3.69 0.13 -8.62
CA LYS A 20 -3.83 0.98 -9.81
C LYS A 20 -2.96 2.24 -9.76
N LEU A 21 -2.72 2.80 -8.59
CA LEU A 21 -1.79 3.93 -8.44
C LEU A 21 -0.41 3.54 -8.97
N TRP A 22 0.12 2.40 -8.52
CA TRP A 22 1.46 1.94 -8.87
C TRP A 22 1.60 1.39 -10.29
N GLN A 23 0.48 1.17 -10.99
CA GLN A 23 0.46 0.81 -12.42
C GLN A 23 0.62 2.02 -13.35
N GLN A 24 0.65 3.23 -12.82
CA GLN A 24 0.86 4.45 -13.59
C GLN A 24 2.38 4.73 -13.75
N ASP A 25 2.70 5.58 -14.71
CA ASP A 25 4.04 6.14 -14.83
C ASP A 25 4.36 7.02 -13.62
N TYR A 26 5.64 7.13 -13.31
CA TYR A 26 6.12 7.88 -12.15
C TYR A 26 5.59 9.32 -12.09
N GLU A 27 5.64 10.06 -13.20
CA GLU A 27 5.13 11.44 -13.26
C GLU A 27 3.64 11.52 -12.91
N LYS A 28 2.87 10.54 -13.35
CA LYS A 28 1.44 10.48 -13.03
C LYS A 28 1.20 10.14 -11.56
N ILE A 29 1.99 9.23 -10.99
CA ILE A 29 1.95 8.94 -9.54
C ILE A 29 2.26 10.19 -8.74
N TYR A 30 3.34 10.90 -9.10
CA TYR A 30 3.74 12.15 -8.46
C TYR A 30 2.61 13.18 -8.48
N ASN A 31 2.00 13.40 -9.64
CA ASN A 31 0.91 14.34 -9.80
C ASN A 31 -0.35 13.93 -9.03
N LEU A 32 -0.73 12.65 -9.05
CA LEU A 32 -1.91 12.14 -8.33
C LEU A 32 -1.77 12.30 -6.82
N LEU A 33 -0.59 11.99 -6.27
CA LEU A 33 -0.32 12.20 -4.84
C LEU A 33 -0.26 13.69 -4.49
N GLY A 34 0.34 14.51 -5.35
CA GLY A 34 0.36 15.95 -5.21
C GLY A 34 -1.03 16.59 -5.27
N ASP A 35 -1.91 16.10 -6.13
CA ASP A 35 -3.29 16.57 -6.23
C ASP A 35 -4.11 16.20 -4.99
N ALA A 36 -3.93 14.98 -4.47
CA ALA A 36 -4.55 14.56 -3.22
C ALA A 36 -4.09 15.45 -2.05
N TYR A 37 -2.79 15.76 -1.99
CA TYR A 37 -2.24 16.68 -1.00
C TYR A 37 -2.83 18.09 -1.14
N ARG A 38 -2.83 18.68 -2.35
CA ARG A 38 -3.38 20.04 -2.58
C ARG A 38 -4.83 20.15 -2.18
N LYS A 39 -5.67 19.17 -2.54
CA LYS A 39 -7.08 19.14 -2.12
C LYS A 39 -7.24 19.16 -0.61
N SER A 40 -6.37 18.43 0.10
CA SER A 40 -6.37 18.43 1.55
C SER A 40 -5.90 19.76 2.11
N ASP A 41 -4.83 20.33 1.55
CA ASP A 41 -4.30 21.64 1.98
C ASP A 41 -5.29 22.76 1.73
N ASP A 42 -5.97 22.77 0.58
CA ASP A 42 -7.01 23.75 0.25
C ASP A 42 -8.18 23.66 1.24
N TYR A 43 -8.64 22.45 1.52
CA TYR A 43 -9.71 22.22 2.48
C TYR A 43 -9.33 22.71 3.88
N PHE A 44 -8.24 22.25 4.42
CA PHE A 44 -7.75 22.73 5.71
C PHE A 44 -7.40 24.21 5.70
N GLY A 45 -6.84 24.67 4.59
CA GLY A 45 -6.53 26.07 4.39
C GLY A 45 -7.74 26.98 4.47
N SER A 46 -8.87 26.58 3.90
CA SER A 46 -10.10 27.38 3.94
C SER A 46 -10.70 27.45 5.34
N VAL A 47 -10.49 26.42 6.14
CA VAL A 47 -11.18 26.23 7.41
C VAL A 47 -10.32 26.51 8.63
N CYS A 48 -9.07 26.03 8.64
CA CYS A 48 -8.20 26.03 9.82
C CYS A 48 -7.04 27.05 9.75
N LYS A 49 -6.72 27.56 8.56
CA LYS A 49 -5.57 28.49 8.37
C LYS A 49 -5.52 29.67 9.32
N PRO A 50 -6.62 30.37 9.61
CA PRO A 50 -6.55 31.53 10.52
C PRO A 50 -6.15 31.14 11.94
N ILE A 51 -6.63 30.03 12.45
CA ILE A 51 -6.39 29.56 13.81
C ILE A 51 -5.11 28.73 13.89
N ALA A 52 -4.91 27.81 12.95
CA ALA A 52 -3.78 26.92 12.92
C ALA A 52 -2.46 27.62 12.60
N LYS A 53 -2.49 28.65 11.73
CA LYS A 53 -1.34 29.50 11.46
C LYS A 53 -0.91 30.30 12.68
N LYS A 54 -1.87 30.71 13.50
CA LYS A 54 -1.64 31.43 14.76
C LYS A 54 -1.09 30.53 15.87
N LEU A 55 -1.45 29.25 15.88
CA LEU A 55 -1.13 28.31 16.94
C LEU A 55 -0.05 27.28 16.55
N HIS A 56 0.48 27.33 15.32
CA HIS A 56 1.39 26.30 14.76
C HIS A 56 0.85 24.85 14.87
N LEU A 57 -0.48 24.69 14.84
CA LEU A 57 -1.19 23.41 14.99
C LEU A 57 -1.66 22.81 13.66
N TYR A 58 -1.23 23.38 12.55
CA TYR A 58 -1.65 22.94 11.23
C TYR A 58 -0.85 21.73 10.77
N ASP A 59 -1.50 20.59 10.79
CA ASP A 59 -0.93 19.36 10.30
C ASP A 59 -1.95 18.58 9.48
N ILE A 60 -1.62 18.31 8.21
CA ILE A 60 -2.43 17.52 7.29
C ILE A 60 -1.74 16.21 6.94
N TYR A 61 -0.63 15.92 7.58
CA TYR A 61 0.19 14.80 7.24
C TYR A 61 0.58 14.00 8.47
N GLY A 62 0.24 12.72 8.43
CA GLY A 62 0.63 11.75 9.43
C GLY A 62 1.03 10.43 8.78
N VAL A 63 1.63 9.56 9.54
CA VAL A 63 1.95 8.19 9.14
C VAL A 63 1.28 7.20 10.08
N ASP A 64 0.86 6.07 9.51
CA ASP A 64 0.41 4.92 10.25
C ASP A 64 1.57 3.92 10.38
N SER A 65 1.75 3.35 11.56
CA SER A 65 2.81 2.38 11.80
C SER A 65 2.29 1.11 12.48
N VAL A 66 3.04 0.03 12.29
CA VAL A 66 2.84 -1.25 12.96
C VAL A 66 4.13 -1.58 13.69
N ASN A 67 4.09 -1.60 15.02
CA ASN A 67 5.29 -1.80 15.85
C ASN A 67 6.43 -0.82 15.49
N GLY A 68 6.07 0.41 15.15
CA GLY A 68 7.01 1.47 14.76
C GLY A 68 7.45 1.46 13.29
N VAL A 69 7.09 0.44 12.50
CA VAL A 69 7.37 0.40 11.05
C VAL A 69 6.29 1.17 10.30
N ILE A 70 6.69 2.13 9.46
CA ILE A 70 5.76 2.96 8.69
C ILE A 70 5.04 2.10 7.64
N CYS A 71 3.71 2.04 7.71
CA CYS A 71 2.85 1.24 6.84
C CYS A 71 1.82 2.03 6.05
N GLY A 72 1.67 3.32 6.32
CA GLY A 72 0.71 4.18 5.65
C GLY A 72 1.02 5.65 5.83
N ASN A 73 0.38 6.49 5.06
CA ASN A 73 0.35 7.93 5.29
C ASN A 73 -1.01 8.51 4.90
N THR A 74 -1.33 9.66 5.46
CA THR A 74 -2.62 10.33 5.30
C THR A 74 -3.03 10.52 3.84
N ILE A 75 -2.11 10.96 2.99
CA ILE A 75 -2.41 11.28 1.58
C ILE A 75 -2.64 9.99 0.78
N LEU A 76 -1.86 8.97 1.04
CA LEU A 76 -2.03 7.66 0.42
C LEU A 76 -3.38 7.04 0.82
N CYS A 77 -3.76 7.14 2.10
CA CYS A 77 -5.06 6.68 2.59
C CYS A 77 -6.23 7.42 1.92
N GLN A 78 -6.12 8.73 1.69
CA GLN A 78 -7.14 9.49 0.94
C GLN A 78 -7.27 8.99 -0.50
N TYR A 79 -6.17 8.72 -1.15
CA TYR A 79 -6.20 8.19 -2.51
C TYR A 79 -6.89 6.81 -2.59
N TYR A 80 -6.72 5.97 -1.57
CA TYR A 80 -7.31 4.62 -1.53
C TYR A 80 -8.78 4.59 -1.15
N SER A 81 -9.30 5.66 -0.58
CA SER A 81 -10.68 5.75 -0.10
C SER A 81 -11.55 6.63 -1.00
N PRO A 82 -11.90 6.17 -2.22
CA PRO A 82 -12.62 6.98 -3.20
C PRO A 82 -14.05 7.33 -2.80
N PHE A 83 -14.55 6.79 -1.68
CA PHE A 83 -15.92 7.02 -1.19
C PHE A 83 -16.06 8.21 -0.25
N PHE A 84 -14.98 8.96 0.00
CA PHE A 84 -15.06 10.20 0.74
C PHE A 84 -15.44 11.35 -0.18
N SER A 85 -16.74 11.60 -0.31
CA SER A 85 -17.23 12.90 -0.77
C SER A 85 -17.16 13.86 0.42
N TYR A 86 -16.33 14.87 0.34
CA TYR A 86 -16.26 15.95 1.31
C TYR A 86 -17.47 16.88 1.11
N THR A 87 -18.59 16.52 1.71
CA THR A 87 -19.80 17.38 1.74
C THR A 87 -20.03 17.96 3.13
N GLY A 88 -19.15 17.69 4.07
CA GLY A 88 -19.32 18.01 5.48
C GLY A 88 -18.51 19.19 5.99
N ASN A 89 -18.83 19.59 7.19
CA ASN A 89 -18.12 20.62 7.93
C ASN A 89 -16.80 20.06 8.57
N ASN A 90 -16.00 20.94 9.15
CA ASN A 90 -14.64 20.69 9.63
C ASN A 90 -14.47 19.53 10.60
N GLY A 91 -15.42 19.32 11.50
CA GLY A 91 -15.38 18.23 12.47
C GLY A 91 -15.53 16.86 11.82
N GLU A 92 -16.19 16.80 10.66
CA GLU A 92 -16.37 15.56 9.91
C GLU A 92 -15.12 15.12 9.17
N TYR A 93 -14.27 16.05 8.74
CA TYR A 93 -13.01 15.68 8.07
C TYR A 93 -12.03 15.00 9.04
N ILE A 94 -11.76 15.60 10.19
CA ILE A 94 -10.90 15.01 11.23
C ILE A 94 -11.48 13.67 11.69
N LYS A 95 -12.79 13.62 11.89
CA LYS A 95 -13.50 12.38 12.20
C LYS A 95 -13.36 11.36 11.09
N SER A 96 -13.47 11.78 9.83
CA SER A 96 -13.29 10.92 8.66
C SER A 96 -11.87 10.39 8.54
N MET A 97 -10.85 11.21 8.79
CA MET A 97 -9.44 10.76 8.78
C MET A 97 -9.15 9.76 9.89
N THR A 98 -9.68 10.02 11.09
CA THR A 98 -9.61 9.07 12.21
C THR A 98 -10.42 7.80 11.92
N GLU A 99 -11.55 7.93 11.23
CA GLU A 99 -12.36 6.80 10.78
C GLU A 99 -11.74 6.03 9.63
N ILE A 100 -10.93 6.66 8.75
CA ILE A 100 -10.19 5.95 7.70
C ILE A 100 -9.24 4.95 8.34
N GLY A 101 -8.41 5.37 9.28
CA GLY A 101 -7.57 4.47 10.06
C GLY A 101 -8.40 3.40 10.78
N GLY A 102 -9.48 3.81 11.45
CA GLY A 102 -10.42 2.90 12.12
C GLY A 102 -11.21 2.00 11.18
N ARG A 103 -11.52 2.42 9.94
CA ARG A 103 -12.21 1.60 8.93
C ARG A 103 -11.27 0.62 8.27
N TYR A 104 -10.02 0.96 8.02
CA TYR A 104 -9.01 -0.04 7.67
C TYR A 104 -9.03 -1.17 8.70
N THR A 105 -9.00 -0.85 9.97
CA THR A 105 -9.10 -1.83 11.05
C THR A 105 -10.44 -2.58 11.05
N ARG A 106 -11.58 -1.91 10.81
CA ARG A 106 -12.91 -2.53 10.81
C ARG A 106 -13.23 -3.34 9.55
N LEU A 107 -12.76 -2.91 8.39
CA LEU A 107 -12.95 -3.64 7.13
C LEU A 107 -12.36 -5.04 7.20
N PHE A 108 -11.27 -5.19 7.84
CA PHE A 108 -10.65 -6.47 8.05
C PHE A 108 -11.40 -7.30 9.11
N ASN A 109 -11.90 -6.70 10.17
CA ASN A 109 -12.74 -7.41 11.16
C ASN A 109 -14.07 -7.92 10.57
N ALA A 110 -14.53 -7.36 9.45
CA ALA A 110 -15.72 -7.81 8.74
C ALA A 110 -15.47 -9.02 7.83
N MET A 111 -14.23 -9.43 7.60
CA MET A 111 -13.87 -10.61 6.82
C MET A 111 -13.98 -11.88 7.69
N SER A 112 -15.20 -12.23 8.04
CA SER A 112 -15.53 -13.35 8.95
C SER A 112 -15.12 -14.75 8.44
N LYS A 113 -14.52 -14.87 7.25
CA LYS A 113 -14.06 -16.14 6.67
C LYS A 113 -12.59 -16.46 6.96
N TYR A 114 -11.83 -15.50 7.46
CA TYR A 114 -10.41 -15.66 7.71
C TYR A 114 -10.10 -15.37 9.15
N HIS A 115 -9.13 -16.08 9.70
CA HIS A 115 -8.64 -15.80 11.05
C HIS A 115 -7.84 -14.51 11.03
N VAL A 116 -8.40 -13.48 11.62
CA VAL A 116 -7.73 -12.19 11.79
C VAL A 116 -7.14 -12.08 13.20
N ASN A 117 -6.06 -11.36 13.30
CA ASN A 117 -5.48 -11.02 14.58
C ASN A 117 -6.24 -9.84 15.19
N THR A 118 -7.11 -10.10 16.15
CA THR A 118 -7.94 -9.07 16.82
C THR A 118 -7.12 -8.08 17.65
N ASP A 119 -5.91 -8.46 18.04
CA ASP A 119 -5.01 -7.62 18.85
C ASP A 119 -4.14 -6.71 18.00
N PHE A 120 -4.25 -6.86 16.67
CA PHE A 120 -3.51 -6.05 15.73
C PHE A 120 -4.01 -4.60 15.75
N LYS A 121 -3.09 -3.66 15.93
CA LYS A 121 -3.37 -2.23 15.95
C LYS A 121 -2.38 -1.48 15.07
N PHE A 122 -2.88 -0.43 14.43
CA PHE A 122 -2.04 0.61 13.85
C PHE A 122 -1.83 1.72 14.88
N ASP A 123 -0.59 2.16 15.02
CA ASP A 123 -0.25 3.38 15.73
C ASP A 123 -0.23 4.53 14.74
N VAL A 124 -0.85 5.65 15.09
CA VAL A 124 -0.90 6.86 14.27
C VAL A 124 0.06 7.88 14.85
N GLN A 125 0.92 8.44 14.00
CA GLN A 125 1.81 9.53 14.35
C GLN A 125 1.60 10.70 13.40
N ASP A 126 1.13 11.82 13.96
CA ASP A 126 1.02 13.08 13.26
C ASP A 126 2.35 13.84 13.27
N TYR A 127 2.71 14.41 12.13
CA TYR A 127 3.88 15.27 11.99
C TYR A 127 3.43 16.73 11.98
N GLY A 128 3.48 17.38 13.17
CA GLY A 128 3.14 18.79 13.35
C GLY A 128 3.98 19.71 12.50
N GLY A 129 3.35 20.28 11.47
CA GLY A 129 3.95 21.19 10.50
C GLY A 129 5.23 20.62 9.89
N PHE A 130 5.24 20.16 8.72
CA PHE A 130 6.32 19.60 7.87
C PHE A 130 7.76 19.51 8.41
N ILE A 131 8.09 20.29 9.45
CA ILE A 131 9.42 20.38 10.08
C ILE A 131 9.88 19.04 10.65
N LYS A 132 8.96 18.18 11.05
CA LYS A 132 9.24 16.83 11.59
C LYS A 132 8.94 15.71 10.62
N SER A 133 8.46 16.01 9.41
CA SER A 133 8.22 14.99 8.40
C SER A 133 9.54 14.36 7.96
N PRO A 134 9.61 13.01 7.87
CA PRO A 134 10.81 12.32 7.43
C PRO A 134 11.19 12.64 5.98
N VAL A 135 10.28 13.24 5.21
CA VAL A 135 10.50 13.60 3.81
C VAL A 135 10.62 15.10 3.56
N GLY A 136 10.44 15.93 4.58
CA GLY A 136 10.42 17.40 4.43
C GLY A 136 9.15 17.83 3.70
N ASN A 137 9.28 18.40 2.50
CA ASN A 137 8.13 18.81 1.70
C ASN A 137 7.36 17.58 1.18
N VAL A 138 6.04 17.53 1.42
CA VAL A 138 5.16 16.47 0.94
C VAL A 138 5.02 16.46 -0.59
N TYR A 139 5.17 17.59 -1.24
CA TYR A 139 5.18 17.67 -2.71
C TYR A 139 6.59 17.46 -3.25
N SER A 140 7.10 16.23 -3.16
CA SER A 140 8.49 15.91 -3.52
C SER A 140 8.65 14.45 -3.96
N ASP A 141 9.75 14.17 -4.65
CA ASP A 141 10.15 12.81 -5.02
C ASP A 141 10.36 11.92 -3.77
N ARG A 142 10.86 12.50 -2.69
CA ARG A 142 11.01 11.81 -1.39
C ARG A 142 9.67 11.35 -0.83
N PHE A 143 8.60 12.12 -1.05
CA PHE A 143 7.26 11.73 -0.63
C PHE A 143 6.70 10.55 -1.44
N VAL A 144 6.97 10.50 -2.74
CA VAL A 144 6.60 9.34 -3.57
C VAL A 144 7.32 8.09 -3.07
N LEU A 145 8.62 8.19 -2.79
CA LEU A 145 9.43 7.09 -2.24
C LEU A 145 8.89 6.63 -0.87
N LEU A 146 8.56 7.56 0.02
CA LEU A 146 7.92 7.23 1.30
C LEU A 146 6.58 6.50 1.09
N SER A 147 5.80 6.92 0.11
CA SER A 147 4.51 6.29 -0.19
C SER A 147 4.69 4.86 -0.74
N ILE A 148 5.74 4.61 -1.55
CA ILE A 148 6.13 3.26 -1.98
C ILE A 148 6.53 2.41 -0.76
N LEU A 149 7.37 2.95 0.12
CA LEU A 149 7.77 2.28 1.37
C LEU A 149 6.54 1.91 2.23
N CYS A 150 5.62 2.86 2.43
CA CYS A 150 4.37 2.62 3.15
C CYS A 150 3.58 1.46 2.54
N GLN A 151 3.45 1.42 1.21
CA GLN A 151 2.69 0.38 0.52
C GLN A 151 3.34 -1.00 0.66
N ILE A 152 4.66 -1.08 0.53
CA ILE A 152 5.40 -2.34 0.74
C ILE A 152 5.22 -2.80 2.18
N ASN A 153 5.42 -1.93 3.14
CA ASN A 153 5.32 -2.25 4.55
C ASN A 153 3.89 -2.60 4.98
N PHE A 154 2.89 -1.95 4.40
CA PHE A 154 1.49 -2.34 4.61
C PHE A 154 1.24 -3.81 4.23
N LEU A 155 1.81 -4.26 3.12
CA LEU A 155 1.74 -5.67 2.75
C LEU A 155 2.51 -6.56 3.73
N LEU A 156 3.79 -6.23 3.98
CA LEU A 156 4.69 -7.11 4.72
C LEU A 156 4.37 -7.18 6.23
N TYR A 157 3.88 -6.11 6.81
CA TYR A 157 3.66 -5.98 8.26
C TYR A 157 2.19 -5.73 8.63
N GLY A 158 1.42 -5.13 7.76
CA GLY A 158 -0.02 -4.97 7.95
C GLY A 158 -0.76 -6.26 7.57
N VAL A 159 -0.82 -6.57 6.28
CA VAL A 159 -1.63 -7.69 5.76
C VAL A 159 -1.16 -9.04 6.29
N GLU A 160 0.16 -9.28 6.32
CA GLU A 160 0.71 -10.56 6.76
C GLU A 160 0.48 -10.84 8.25
N GLN A 161 0.61 -9.84 9.11
CA GLN A 161 0.41 -10.04 10.55
C GLN A 161 -1.06 -10.12 10.93
N TRP A 162 -1.90 -9.49 10.16
CA TRP A 162 -3.29 -9.39 10.48
C TRP A 162 -4.14 -10.55 9.97
N ILE A 163 -3.95 -10.98 8.72
CA ILE A 163 -4.57 -12.19 8.18
C ILE A 163 -3.65 -13.37 8.51
N LYS A 164 -4.05 -14.21 9.47
CA LYS A 164 -3.24 -15.37 9.89
C LYS A 164 -3.19 -16.46 8.83
N ASP A 165 -4.29 -16.65 8.11
CA ASP A 165 -4.39 -17.70 7.09
C ASP A 165 -3.59 -17.37 5.84
N GLU A 166 -3.02 -18.39 5.22
CA GLU A 166 -2.41 -18.26 3.92
C GLU A 166 -3.48 -18.29 2.83
N ILE A 167 -3.68 -17.17 2.16
CA ILE A 167 -4.72 -16.98 1.16
C ILE A 167 -4.12 -16.44 -0.15
N PRO A 168 -4.74 -16.77 -1.31
CA PRO A 168 -4.25 -16.35 -2.63
C PRO A 168 -4.08 -14.83 -2.77
N THR A 169 -4.91 -14.05 -2.07
CA THR A 169 -4.90 -12.58 -2.10
C THR A 169 -3.57 -12.01 -1.63
N LYS A 170 -2.87 -12.65 -0.71
CA LYS A 170 -1.55 -12.21 -0.23
C LYS A 170 -0.51 -12.21 -1.36
N LEU A 171 -0.32 -13.34 -2.06
CA LEU A 171 0.59 -13.38 -3.20
C LEU A 171 0.12 -12.46 -4.31
N ARG A 172 -1.18 -12.45 -4.61
CA ARG A 172 -1.74 -11.58 -5.64
C ARG A 172 -1.38 -10.12 -5.40
N PHE A 173 -1.62 -9.61 -4.20
CA PHE A 173 -1.31 -8.25 -3.84
C PHE A 173 0.19 -7.96 -3.94
N GLY A 174 1.01 -8.84 -3.35
CA GLY A 174 2.46 -8.71 -3.42
C GLY A 174 3.01 -8.75 -4.83
N TYR A 175 2.49 -9.66 -5.67
CA TYR A 175 2.96 -9.79 -7.04
C TYR A 175 2.57 -8.58 -7.92
N LEU A 176 1.36 -8.09 -7.81
CA LEU A 176 0.92 -6.92 -8.57
C LEU A 176 1.68 -5.67 -8.17
N LEU A 177 1.99 -5.51 -6.88
CA LEU A 177 2.85 -4.44 -6.40
C LEU A 177 4.27 -4.57 -6.94
N TYR A 178 4.90 -5.74 -6.77
CA TYR A 178 6.23 -6.04 -7.30
C TYR A 178 6.34 -5.75 -8.80
N PHE A 179 5.41 -6.28 -9.59
CA PHE A 179 5.40 -6.11 -11.04
C PHE A 179 5.30 -4.64 -11.44
N SER A 180 4.45 -3.87 -10.77
CA SER A 180 4.26 -2.45 -11.03
C SER A 180 5.48 -1.63 -10.63
N LEU A 181 6.08 -1.92 -9.48
CA LEU A 181 7.23 -1.20 -8.98
C LEU A 181 8.48 -1.36 -9.86
N ILE A 182 8.65 -2.46 -10.58
CA ILE A 182 9.78 -2.62 -11.52
C ILE A 182 9.85 -1.42 -12.47
N ASN A 183 8.75 -1.10 -13.14
CA ASN A 183 8.73 0.01 -14.11
C ASN A 183 8.85 1.38 -13.42
N VAL A 184 8.21 1.56 -12.26
CA VAL A 184 8.27 2.83 -11.50
C VAL A 184 9.68 3.10 -10.99
N ILE A 185 10.37 2.06 -10.51
CA ILE A 185 11.74 2.19 -9.98
C ILE A 185 12.75 2.51 -11.10
N ASP A 186 12.60 1.93 -12.29
CA ASP A 186 13.44 2.28 -13.43
C ASP A 186 13.30 3.77 -13.81
N GLN A 187 12.06 4.31 -13.77
CA GLN A 187 11.80 5.72 -14.02
C GLN A 187 12.36 6.62 -12.92
N ILE A 188 12.22 6.22 -11.66
CA ILE A 188 12.79 6.93 -10.50
C ILE A 188 14.32 6.97 -10.58
N ASN A 189 14.95 5.82 -10.87
CA ASN A 189 16.40 5.73 -11.03
C ASN A 189 16.90 6.68 -12.10
N SER A 190 16.23 6.71 -13.25
CA SER A 190 16.58 7.61 -14.36
C SER A 190 16.41 9.08 -13.98
N LYS A 191 15.32 9.43 -13.29
CA LYS A 191 15.02 10.82 -12.92
C LYS A 191 15.93 11.37 -11.84
N LEU A 192 16.21 10.57 -10.81
CA LEU A 192 16.96 11.01 -9.63
C LEU A 192 18.47 10.70 -9.71
N GLY A 193 18.91 9.97 -10.74
CA GLY A 193 20.31 9.55 -10.87
C GLY A 193 20.75 8.56 -9.78
N ILE A 194 19.83 7.72 -9.30
CA ILE A 194 20.06 6.72 -8.27
C ILE A 194 19.95 5.30 -8.82
N THR A 195 20.29 4.29 -8.04
CA THR A 195 20.33 2.89 -8.48
C THR A 195 19.64 1.96 -7.49
N PHE A 196 18.33 2.12 -7.30
CA PHE A 196 17.54 1.11 -6.61
C PHE A 196 17.50 -0.18 -7.44
N LYS A 197 17.67 -1.31 -6.78
CA LYS A 197 17.69 -2.63 -7.42
C LYS A 197 16.47 -3.44 -7.01
N ILE A 198 15.84 -4.05 -7.99
CA ILE A 198 14.79 -5.04 -7.82
C ILE A 198 15.04 -6.17 -8.84
N ASP A 199 15.10 -7.42 -8.36
CA ASP A 199 15.29 -8.56 -9.26
C ASP A 199 14.04 -8.76 -10.13
N THR A 200 14.23 -8.90 -11.43
CA THR A 200 13.16 -9.07 -12.41
C THR A 200 12.94 -10.51 -12.84
N SER A 201 13.64 -11.48 -12.26
CA SER A 201 13.56 -12.91 -12.62
C SER A 201 12.14 -13.50 -12.49
N TRP A 202 11.34 -12.92 -11.59
CA TRP A 202 9.94 -13.30 -11.38
C TRP A 202 8.94 -12.48 -12.22
N LYS A 203 9.40 -11.61 -13.14
CA LYS A 203 8.52 -10.81 -13.99
C LYS A 203 7.86 -11.68 -15.06
N SER A 204 6.54 -11.76 -15.04
CA SER A 204 5.74 -12.50 -16.00
C SER A 204 4.43 -11.78 -16.31
N ASP A 205 4.26 -11.33 -17.55
CA ASP A 205 3.02 -10.68 -18.01
C ASP A 205 1.82 -11.64 -17.94
N ARG A 206 2.04 -12.93 -18.21
CA ARG A 206 0.99 -13.95 -18.10
C ARG A 206 0.50 -14.10 -16.66
N PHE A 207 1.42 -14.18 -15.71
CA PHE A 207 1.05 -14.29 -14.29
C PHE A 207 0.41 -13.01 -13.79
N ARG A 208 0.95 -11.84 -14.18
CA ARG A 208 0.35 -10.54 -13.83
C ARG A 208 -1.08 -10.42 -14.34
N ASN A 209 -1.35 -10.82 -15.58
CA ASN A 209 -2.69 -10.76 -16.15
C ASN A 209 -3.67 -11.71 -15.41
N ALA A 210 -3.21 -12.91 -15.04
CA ALA A 210 -4.00 -13.83 -14.22
C ALA A 210 -4.33 -13.20 -12.84
N MET A 211 -3.34 -12.53 -12.21
CA MET A 211 -3.53 -11.85 -10.93
C MET A 211 -4.46 -10.65 -11.04
N ALA A 212 -4.36 -9.84 -12.10
CA ALA A 212 -5.13 -8.60 -12.25
C ALA A 212 -6.61 -8.84 -12.58
N HIS A 213 -6.92 -9.84 -13.38
CA HIS A 213 -8.27 -9.97 -13.99
C HIS A 213 -9.17 -11.02 -13.36
N TYR A 214 -8.80 -11.69 -12.28
CA TYR A 214 -9.57 -12.78 -11.65
C TYR A 214 -10.02 -13.89 -12.63
N LYS A 215 -9.65 -13.78 -13.88
CA LYS A 215 -9.78 -14.85 -14.87
C LYS A 215 -8.43 -15.54 -14.91
N LEU A 216 -8.43 -16.80 -14.56
CA LEU A 216 -7.35 -17.69 -14.92
C LEU A 216 -7.35 -17.75 -16.46
N GLY A 217 -6.75 -16.76 -17.13
CA GLY A 217 -6.48 -16.80 -18.56
C GLY A 217 -5.49 -17.92 -18.91
N ILE A 218 -5.17 -18.74 -17.92
CA ILE A 218 -4.30 -19.89 -17.97
C ILE A 218 -5.15 -21.10 -17.59
N VAL A 219 -5.37 -21.96 -18.56
CA VAL A 219 -6.10 -23.24 -18.33
C VAL A 219 -5.14 -24.17 -17.58
N LEU A 220 -5.55 -24.60 -16.39
CA LEU A 220 -4.89 -25.66 -15.64
C LEU A 220 -5.51 -26.99 -16.05
N LYS A 221 -4.68 -27.98 -16.33
CA LYS A 221 -5.10 -29.38 -16.54
C LYS A 221 -5.37 -30.02 -15.18
N GLU A 222 -6.12 -31.10 -15.17
CA GLU A 222 -6.47 -31.79 -13.93
C GLU A 222 -5.26 -32.22 -13.11
N ASN A 223 -4.20 -32.67 -13.75
CA ASN A 223 -2.91 -33.01 -13.10
C ASN A 223 -2.07 -31.83 -12.66
N GLU A 224 -2.45 -30.61 -13.05
CA GLU A 224 -1.81 -29.34 -12.60
C GLU A 224 -2.57 -28.74 -11.42
N LEU A 225 -3.71 -29.26 -11.03
CA LEU A 225 -4.49 -28.83 -9.88
C LEU A 225 -3.86 -29.39 -8.60
N ILE A 226 -3.43 -28.50 -7.72
CA ILE A 226 -2.84 -28.85 -6.42
C ILE A 226 -3.77 -28.34 -5.34
N SER A 227 -4.57 -29.23 -4.77
CA SER A 227 -5.64 -28.88 -3.83
C SER A 227 -5.17 -28.23 -2.54
N CYS A 228 -3.93 -28.48 -2.13
CA CYS A 228 -3.30 -27.87 -0.94
C CYS A 228 -2.53 -26.59 -1.26
N ASP A 229 -2.50 -26.16 -2.51
CA ASP A 229 -1.81 -24.93 -2.94
C ASP A 229 -2.83 -23.79 -3.12
N ALA A 230 -2.62 -22.68 -2.44
CA ALA A 230 -3.50 -21.51 -2.51
C ALA A 230 -3.72 -20.98 -3.95
N MET A 231 -2.78 -21.24 -4.86
CA MET A 231 -2.86 -20.86 -6.28
C MET A 231 -3.12 -22.06 -7.21
N PHE A 232 -3.56 -23.20 -6.68
CA PHE A 232 -3.95 -24.38 -7.45
C PHE A 232 -2.91 -24.84 -8.49
N GLY A 233 -1.62 -24.71 -8.19
CA GLY A 233 -0.53 -25.08 -9.08
C GLY A 233 -0.17 -24.06 -10.17
N LEU A 234 -0.82 -22.89 -10.20
CA LEU A 234 -0.53 -21.83 -11.18
C LEU A 234 0.94 -21.38 -11.15
N THR A 235 1.53 -21.25 -9.96
CA THR A 235 2.93 -20.86 -9.78
C THR A 235 3.88 -21.94 -10.33
N ARG A 236 3.59 -23.21 -10.10
CA ARG A 236 4.37 -24.31 -10.68
C ARG A 236 4.32 -24.29 -12.21
N LYS A 237 3.15 -24.05 -12.78
CA LYS A 237 2.98 -23.99 -14.24
C LYS A 237 3.76 -22.86 -14.89
N LEU A 238 3.86 -21.71 -14.25
CA LEU A 238 4.46 -20.52 -14.86
C LEU A 238 5.90 -20.28 -14.46
N PHE A 239 6.28 -20.65 -13.24
CA PHE A 239 7.61 -20.41 -12.69
C PHE A 239 8.38 -21.70 -12.39
N GLY A 240 7.73 -22.85 -12.45
CA GLY A 240 8.33 -24.12 -12.04
C GLY A 240 8.43 -24.29 -10.51
N GLU A 241 7.87 -23.37 -9.72
CA GLU A 241 8.06 -23.28 -8.28
C GLU A 241 6.73 -23.29 -7.52
N ASP A 242 6.80 -23.74 -6.28
CA ASP A 242 5.64 -23.76 -5.39
C ASP A 242 5.22 -22.37 -4.96
N TYR A 243 3.93 -22.22 -4.66
CA TYR A 243 3.32 -20.98 -4.20
C TYR A 243 4.11 -20.26 -3.09
N LEU A 244 4.49 -20.98 -2.03
CA LEU A 244 5.21 -20.38 -0.90
C LEU A 244 6.62 -19.92 -1.29
N ILE A 245 7.28 -20.59 -2.22
CA ILE A 245 8.59 -20.21 -2.74
C ILE A 245 8.48 -18.90 -3.53
N VAL A 246 7.51 -18.85 -4.46
CA VAL A 246 7.25 -17.66 -5.26
C VAL A 246 6.89 -16.47 -4.36
N LYS A 247 5.96 -16.66 -3.41
CA LYS A 247 5.57 -15.61 -2.46
C LYS A 247 6.77 -15.10 -1.67
N LYS A 248 7.55 -16.00 -1.08
CA LYS A 248 8.73 -15.66 -0.28
C LYS A 248 9.77 -14.87 -1.09
N SER A 249 9.98 -15.25 -2.34
CA SER A 249 10.91 -14.57 -3.24
C SER A 249 10.43 -13.16 -3.57
N ILE A 250 9.16 -13.00 -3.97
CA ILE A 250 8.57 -11.69 -4.23
C ILE A 250 8.65 -10.77 -2.99
N TYR A 251 8.32 -11.30 -1.81
CA TYR A 251 8.38 -10.53 -0.56
C TYR A 251 9.80 -10.15 -0.17
N LYS A 252 10.78 -11.01 -0.45
CA LYS A 252 12.20 -10.70 -0.27
C LYS A 252 12.62 -9.50 -1.14
N GLU A 253 12.21 -9.48 -2.41
CA GLU A 253 12.52 -8.37 -3.32
C GLU A 253 11.86 -7.06 -2.85
N LEU A 254 10.58 -7.11 -2.45
CA LEU A 254 9.89 -5.95 -1.90
C LEU A 254 10.56 -5.45 -0.60
N LYS A 255 10.95 -6.35 0.30
CA LYS A 255 11.67 -5.99 1.52
C LYS A 255 13.04 -5.38 1.21
N GLY A 256 13.75 -5.91 0.23
CA GLY A 256 15.03 -5.37 -0.24
C GLY A 256 14.88 -3.95 -0.80
N LEU A 257 13.84 -3.70 -1.59
CA LEU A 257 13.53 -2.38 -2.11
C LEU A 257 13.13 -1.40 -0.99
N ALA A 258 12.29 -1.83 -0.04
CA ALA A 258 11.91 -1.02 1.11
C ALA A 258 13.14 -0.56 1.92
N LYS A 259 14.11 -1.47 2.12
CA LYS A 259 15.37 -1.14 2.79
C LYS A 259 16.16 -0.08 2.05
N GLN A 260 16.34 -0.21 0.73
CA GLN A 260 17.04 0.76 -0.09
C GLN A 260 16.36 2.13 -0.06
N ILE A 261 15.03 2.17 -0.14
CA ILE A 261 14.26 3.43 -0.03
C ILE A 261 14.43 4.04 1.37
N GLY A 262 14.36 3.24 2.43
CA GLY A 262 14.53 3.72 3.79
C GLY A 262 15.92 4.32 4.03
N GLU A 263 16.98 3.69 3.50
CA GLU A 263 18.35 4.20 3.53
C GLU A 263 18.47 5.53 2.77
N TYR A 264 17.90 5.62 1.58
CA TYR A 264 17.89 6.87 0.78
C TYR A 264 17.13 8.01 1.47
N LEU A 265 16.04 7.69 2.17
CA LEU A 265 15.25 8.67 2.93
C LEU A 265 15.87 8.98 4.30
N GLU A 266 16.97 8.33 4.67
CA GLU A 266 17.65 8.48 5.97
C GLU A 266 16.74 8.14 7.17
N LEU A 267 15.82 7.20 6.96
CA LEU A 267 14.90 6.78 8.02
C LEU A 267 15.59 5.88 9.05
N PRO A 268 15.27 6.02 10.35
CA PRO A 268 15.69 5.04 11.34
C PRO A 268 15.26 3.62 10.95
N GLN A 269 16.15 2.66 11.04
CA GLN A 269 15.93 1.27 10.63
C GLN A 269 14.63 0.67 11.19
N ARG A 270 14.30 0.98 12.45
CA ARG A 270 13.06 0.55 13.13
C ARG A 270 11.77 1.04 12.45
N MET A 271 11.86 2.13 11.67
CA MET A 271 10.72 2.69 10.93
C MET A 271 10.55 2.04 9.54
N VAL A 272 11.56 1.32 9.07
CA VAL A 272 11.61 0.74 7.73
C VAL A 272 11.22 -0.75 7.76
N TYR A 273 11.71 -1.52 8.74
CA TYR A 273 11.41 -2.95 8.86
C TYR A 273 11.55 -3.46 10.31
N LEU A 274 10.81 -4.51 10.63
CA LEU A 274 10.99 -5.24 11.88
C LEU A 274 12.28 -6.08 11.81
N GLN A 275 13.02 -6.09 12.91
CA GLN A 275 14.21 -6.93 13.08
C GLN A 275 13.82 -8.40 13.27
#